data_ae19bf5dad0383af6a27907467ba9ede
#
_entry.id   ae19bf5dad0383af6a27907467ba9ede
#
_cell.length_a   1.000
_cell.length_b   1.000
_cell.length_c   1.000
_cell.angle_alpha   90.00
_cell.angle_beta   90.00
_cell.angle_gamma   90.00
#
_symmetry.space_group_name_H-M   'P 1'
#
loop_
_entity.id
_entity.type
_entity.pdbx_description
1 polymer ?
#
loop_
_entity_poly.entity_id
_entity_poly.type
_entity_poly.pdbx_seq_one_letter_code
_entity_poly.pdbx_strand_id
1 'polypeptide(L)'
;MSITNFDIKNFLIAILLVLPSYAFVPLYVYLLLVPLLITRDTKLDFNFYIVLFIILLCTINQVLNLVVVMRDFKYASLVPYTVFMIISYLFGKNANVRVFYYLLIFISVEVFVGVLEYALEVKSFFPSISQSIAGEAPFGYKGLIYYKRVAGLSANSSSFAYKVCVGILLLHYLKFKGRKLFIYATIFTVGLFITFTRSVILTVLLFLFLVNIPQVKSFLNDLLSKRFKVLYILFTLGLLVLGYIIFSSWADLYYQMNRGMENADLSQRDVVLGKYYQFIRDNPIFGNGSYKLWMNINGELFHGHNSFLQTFATNGIFIGLIFIYLVLRNINKHNYYYIIPILIFSLFQYVIFWGVSFMDLIFFYFLFVTKERLLKDKLIEDNTIKENAGAPKHELHKSNNGKLIRLN
;
A
#
# COMPACT_ATOMS: atom_id res chain seq x y z
N MET A 1 1.41 -25.56 -4.81
CA MET A 1 0.16 -25.32 -5.54
C MET A 1 0.30 -26.06 -6.86
N SER A 2 -0.40 -27.16 -7.08
CA SER A 2 -0.44 -27.78 -8.39
C SER A 2 -1.29 -26.86 -9.29
N ILE A 3 -0.81 -26.60 -10.50
CA ILE A 3 -1.43 -25.65 -11.46
C ILE A 3 -2.71 -26.23 -12.10
N THR A 4 -3.34 -27.21 -11.47
CA THR A 4 -4.41 -28.01 -12.07
C THR A 4 -5.76 -27.30 -12.25
N ASN A 5 -5.98 -26.14 -11.60
CA ASN A 5 -7.17 -25.29 -11.86
C ASN A 5 -6.75 -23.83 -11.93
N PHE A 6 -6.24 -23.43 -13.10
CA PHE A 6 -5.91 -22.06 -13.41
C PHE A 6 -7.18 -21.20 -13.47
N ASP A 7 -7.36 -20.34 -12.49
CA ASP A 7 -8.52 -19.45 -12.41
C ASP A 7 -8.24 -18.18 -13.25
N ILE A 8 -8.62 -18.25 -14.52
CA ILE A 8 -8.42 -17.20 -15.52
C ILE A 8 -8.95 -15.86 -15.02
N LYS A 9 -10.13 -15.82 -14.40
CA LYS A 9 -10.73 -14.58 -13.90
C LYS A 9 -9.85 -13.90 -12.84
N ASN A 10 -9.46 -14.65 -11.81
CA ASN A 10 -8.62 -14.10 -10.73
C ASN A 10 -7.20 -13.77 -11.20
N PHE A 11 -6.67 -14.53 -12.17
CA PHE A 11 -5.41 -14.21 -12.82
C PHE A 11 -5.48 -12.90 -13.61
N LEU A 12 -6.54 -12.68 -14.41
CA LEU A 12 -6.76 -11.44 -15.13
C LEU A 12 -6.92 -10.25 -14.18
N ILE A 13 -7.64 -10.41 -13.07
CA ILE A 13 -7.76 -9.37 -12.05
C ILE A 13 -6.38 -9.03 -11.47
N ALA A 14 -5.54 -10.02 -11.18
CA ALA A 14 -4.20 -9.79 -10.64
C ALA A 14 -3.28 -9.08 -11.65
N ILE A 15 -3.34 -9.45 -12.94
CA ILE A 15 -2.63 -8.72 -14.00
C ILE A 15 -3.10 -7.27 -14.06
N LEU A 16 -4.41 -7.04 -14.17
CA LEU A 16 -4.97 -5.70 -14.26
C LEU A 16 -4.69 -4.84 -13.03
N LEU A 17 -4.52 -5.46 -11.86
CA LEU A 17 -4.11 -4.77 -10.63
C LEU A 17 -2.67 -4.24 -10.72
N VAL A 18 -1.76 -5.02 -11.29
CA VAL A 18 -0.32 -4.70 -11.32
C VAL A 18 0.04 -3.85 -12.54
N LEU A 19 -0.52 -4.12 -13.72
CA LEU A 19 -0.14 -3.47 -14.98
C LEU A 19 -0.13 -1.94 -14.92
N PRO A 20 -1.19 -1.25 -14.42
CA PRO A 20 -1.19 0.21 -14.39
C PRO A 20 -0.23 0.80 -13.34
N SER A 21 0.37 -0.04 -12.50
CA SER A 21 1.44 0.37 -11.57
C SER A 21 2.81 0.41 -12.25
N TYR A 22 2.92 -0.13 -13.46
CA TYR A 22 4.09 -0.01 -14.30
C TYR A 22 4.04 1.28 -15.11
N ALA A 23 5.18 1.92 -15.30
CA ALA A 23 5.28 3.27 -15.84
C ALA A 23 4.71 3.45 -17.25
N PHE A 24 4.57 2.37 -18.02
CA PHE A 24 4.15 2.39 -19.41
C PHE A 24 2.67 2.05 -19.66
N VAL A 25 1.92 1.75 -18.60
CA VAL A 25 0.51 1.37 -18.75
C VAL A 25 -0.40 2.46 -18.22
N PRO A 26 -1.34 2.97 -19.03
CA PRO A 26 -2.23 4.03 -18.62
C PRO A 26 -3.22 3.55 -17.55
N LEU A 27 -3.59 4.44 -16.62
CA LEU A 27 -4.53 4.14 -15.52
C LEU A 27 -5.91 3.68 -16.01
N TYR A 28 -6.31 4.05 -17.21
CA TYR A 28 -7.61 3.63 -17.80
C TYR A 28 -7.76 2.11 -17.92
N VAL A 29 -6.67 1.35 -17.91
CA VAL A 29 -6.70 -0.12 -17.90
C VAL A 29 -7.45 -0.66 -16.68
N TYR A 30 -7.50 0.07 -15.57
CA TYR A 30 -8.32 -0.31 -14.41
C TYR A 30 -9.82 -0.39 -14.71
N LEU A 31 -10.33 0.27 -15.76
CA LEU A 31 -11.73 0.14 -16.18
C LEU A 31 -12.10 -1.30 -16.53
N LEU A 32 -11.15 -2.09 -17.01
CA LEU A 32 -11.33 -3.51 -17.33
C LEU A 32 -11.60 -4.38 -16.08
N LEU A 33 -11.33 -3.85 -14.87
CA LEU A 33 -11.70 -4.51 -13.62
C LEU A 33 -13.21 -4.49 -13.38
N VAL A 34 -13.94 -3.50 -13.88
CA VAL A 34 -15.38 -3.32 -13.61
C VAL A 34 -16.18 -4.58 -13.95
N PRO A 35 -16.16 -5.10 -15.20
CA PRO A 35 -16.94 -6.30 -15.55
C PRO A 35 -16.49 -7.55 -14.80
N LEU A 36 -15.22 -7.61 -14.38
CA LEU A 36 -14.68 -8.74 -13.62
C LEU A 36 -15.07 -8.70 -12.13
N LEU A 37 -15.32 -7.50 -11.58
CA LEU A 37 -15.63 -7.29 -10.17
C LEU A 37 -17.13 -7.25 -9.89
N ILE A 38 -17.96 -6.88 -10.85
CA ILE A 38 -19.42 -6.92 -10.68
C ILE A 38 -19.88 -8.37 -10.63
N THR A 39 -20.58 -8.71 -9.56
CA THR A 39 -21.23 -10.02 -9.38
C THR A 39 -22.72 -9.82 -9.13
N ARG A 40 -23.55 -10.84 -9.41
CA ARG A 40 -25.01 -10.80 -9.16
C ARG A 40 -25.34 -10.52 -7.69
N ASP A 41 -24.43 -10.91 -6.78
CA ASP A 41 -24.58 -10.76 -5.33
C ASP A 41 -23.95 -9.47 -4.80
N THR A 42 -23.54 -8.53 -5.69
CA THR A 42 -22.96 -7.27 -5.26
C THR A 42 -24.00 -6.45 -4.49
N LYS A 43 -23.88 -6.42 -3.16
CA LYS A 43 -24.76 -5.64 -2.30
C LYS A 43 -24.24 -4.23 -2.14
N LEU A 44 -25.09 -3.27 -2.43
CA LEU A 44 -24.85 -1.87 -2.15
C LEU A 44 -25.09 -1.63 -0.65
N ASP A 45 -24.04 -1.39 0.09
CA ASP A 45 -24.09 -1.11 1.53
C ASP A 45 -23.93 0.39 1.83
N PHE A 46 -23.98 0.74 3.10
CA PHE A 46 -23.81 2.13 3.52
C PHE A 46 -22.47 2.74 3.09
N ASN A 47 -21.41 1.94 3.02
CA ASN A 47 -20.11 2.41 2.54
C ASN A 47 -20.15 2.80 1.05
N PHE A 48 -20.96 2.10 0.24
CA PHE A 48 -21.17 2.49 -1.15
C PHE A 48 -21.80 3.88 -1.26
N TYR A 49 -22.81 4.16 -0.44
CA TYR A 49 -23.44 5.48 -0.43
C TYR A 49 -22.47 6.58 0.03
N ILE A 50 -21.58 6.29 1.01
CA ILE A 50 -20.51 7.24 1.38
C ILE A 50 -19.57 7.48 0.20
N VAL A 51 -19.15 6.45 -0.51
CA VAL A 51 -18.29 6.56 -1.70
C VAL A 51 -18.97 7.39 -2.79
N LEU A 52 -20.25 7.13 -3.09
CA LEU A 52 -21.02 7.95 -4.04
C LEU A 52 -21.13 9.40 -3.58
N PHE A 53 -21.34 9.63 -2.30
CA PHE A 53 -21.43 10.98 -1.74
C PHE A 53 -20.10 11.73 -1.88
N ILE A 54 -18.96 11.08 -1.62
CA ILE A 54 -17.64 11.65 -1.86
C ILE A 54 -17.47 12.01 -3.34
N ILE A 55 -17.82 11.10 -4.26
CA ILE A 55 -17.75 11.33 -5.70
C ILE A 55 -18.59 12.54 -6.10
N LEU A 56 -19.83 12.61 -5.61
CA LEU A 56 -20.75 13.73 -5.87
C LEU A 56 -20.13 15.04 -5.38
N LEU A 57 -19.62 15.08 -4.16
CA LEU A 57 -18.99 16.27 -3.59
C LEU A 57 -17.72 16.67 -4.36
N CYS A 58 -16.87 15.72 -4.73
CA CYS A 58 -15.69 16.00 -5.56
C CYS A 58 -16.10 16.59 -6.93
N THR A 59 -17.15 16.06 -7.53
CA THR A 59 -17.67 16.57 -8.81
C THR A 59 -18.21 17.98 -8.67
N ILE A 60 -19.05 18.23 -7.65
CA ILE A 60 -19.57 19.58 -7.35
C ILE A 60 -18.41 20.53 -7.07
N ASN A 61 -17.43 20.11 -6.28
CA ASN A 61 -16.27 20.93 -5.95
C ASN A 61 -15.46 21.32 -7.19
N GLN A 62 -15.28 20.42 -8.15
CA GLN A 62 -14.58 20.71 -9.40
C GLN A 62 -15.37 21.70 -10.27
N VAL A 63 -16.69 21.52 -10.36
CA VAL A 63 -17.56 22.45 -11.08
C VAL A 63 -17.53 23.84 -10.45
N LEU A 64 -17.62 23.93 -9.13
CA LEU A 64 -17.54 25.21 -8.39
C LEU A 64 -16.18 25.87 -8.56
N ASN A 65 -15.07 25.12 -8.53
CA ASN A 65 -13.75 25.67 -8.81
C ASN A 65 -13.65 26.25 -10.22
N LEU A 66 -14.27 25.61 -11.22
CA LEU A 66 -14.33 26.13 -12.59
C LEU A 66 -15.14 27.41 -12.68
N VAL A 67 -16.33 27.45 -12.07
CA VAL A 67 -17.28 28.55 -12.23
C VAL A 67 -16.97 29.74 -11.32
N VAL A 68 -16.63 29.48 -10.04
CA VAL A 68 -16.45 30.53 -9.03
C VAL A 68 -15.02 31.03 -8.97
N VAL A 69 -14.05 30.11 -9.05
CA VAL A 69 -12.62 30.43 -8.86
C VAL A 69 -11.91 30.65 -10.19
N MET A 70 -12.60 30.40 -11.32
CA MET A 70 -12.08 30.54 -12.70
C MET A 70 -10.73 29.84 -12.92
N ARG A 71 -10.53 28.70 -12.26
CA ARG A 71 -9.34 27.88 -12.45
C ARG A 71 -9.46 27.01 -13.69
N ASP A 72 -8.35 26.75 -14.35
CA ASP A 72 -8.31 25.85 -15.49
C ASP A 72 -8.88 24.47 -15.16
N PHE A 73 -9.94 24.09 -15.87
CA PHE A 73 -10.59 22.81 -15.69
C PHE A 73 -9.79 21.71 -16.40
N LYS A 74 -9.32 20.75 -15.62
CA LYS A 74 -8.64 19.58 -16.16
C LYS A 74 -9.59 18.39 -16.14
N TYR A 75 -10.18 18.04 -17.27
CA TYR A 75 -11.08 16.88 -17.41
C TYR A 75 -10.47 15.59 -16.86
N ALA A 76 -9.15 15.41 -17.02
CA ALA A 76 -8.41 14.28 -16.45
C ALA A 76 -8.52 14.17 -14.91
N SER A 77 -8.92 15.25 -14.22
CA SER A 77 -9.09 15.28 -12.78
C SER A 77 -10.41 14.68 -12.30
N LEU A 78 -11.45 14.68 -13.12
CA LEU A 78 -12.76 14.08 -12.76
C LEU A 78 -12.71 12.55 -12.72
N VAL A 79 -12.05 11.95 -13.71
CA VAL A 79 -12.04 10.50 -13.90
C VAL A 79 -11.52 9.73 -12.65
N PRO A 80 -10.43 10.13 -11.98
CA PRO A 80 -9.95 9.42 -10.80
C PRO A 80 -10.97 9.32 -9.67
N TYR A 81 -11.73 10.39 -9.42
CA TYR A 81 -12.68 10.38 -8.30
C TYR A 81 -14.01 9.74 -8.66
N THR A 82 -14.49 9.92 -9.88
CA THR A 82 -15.81 9.41 -10.27
C THR A 82 -15.79 7.91 -10.54
N VAL A 83 -15.01 7.48 -11.53
CA VAL A 83 -15.03 6.06 -11.96
C VAL A 83 -14.11 5.22 -11.09
N PHE A 84 -12.93 5.71 -10.80
CA PHE A 84 -11.88 4.92 -10.18
C PHE A 84 -12.15 4.63 -8.70
N MET A 85 -12.78 5.54 -7.96
CA MET A 85 -13.14 5.26 -6.58
C MET A 85 -14.20 4.15 -6.47
N ILE A 86 -15.12 4.05 -7.45
CA ILE A 86 -16.06 2.94 -7.53
C ILE A 86 -15.30 1.63 -7.76
N ILE A 87 -14.27 1.62 -8.62
CA ILE A 87 -13.45 0.43 -8.87
C ILE A 87 -12.75 -0.02 -7.58
N SER A 88 -12.16 0.91 -6.83
CA SER A 88 -11.51 0.62 -5.55
C SER A 88 -12.50 0.04 -4.54
N TYR A 89 -13.71 0.60 -4.46
CA TYR A 89 -14.78 0.04 -3.63
C TYR A 89 -15.18 -1.37 -4.08
N LEU A 90 -15.45 -1.58 -5.38
CA LEU A 90 -15.83 -2.89 -5.92
C LEU A 90 -14.73 -3.94 -5.69
N PHE A 91 -13.47 -3.57 -5.91
CA PHE A 91 -12.34 -4.44 -5.61
C PHE A 91 -12.30 -4.79 -4.13
N GLY A 92 -12.43 -3.79 -3.27
CA GLY A 92 -12.49 -3.98 -1.83
C GLY A 92 -13.59 -4.94 -1.38
N LYS A 93 -14.74 -4.97 -2.03
CA LYS A 93 -15.89 -5.82 -1.66
C LYS A 93 -15.88 -7.19 -2.33
N ASN A 94 -15.53 -7.26 -3.61
CA ASN A 94 -15.81 -8.41 -4.46
C ASN A 94 -14.59 -9.20 -4.89
N ALA A 95 -13.36 -8.66 -4.72
CA ALA A 95 -12.15 -9.38 -5.09
C ALA A 95 -12.00 -10.67 -4.25
N ASN A 96 -11.61 -11.75 -4.93
CA ASN A 96 -11.38 -13.04 -4.30
C ASN A 96 -9.95 -13.12 -3.77
N VAL A 97 -9.77 -13.82 -2.65
CA VAL A 97 -8.45 -14.07 -2.04
C VAL A 97 -7.46 -14.72 -3.02
N ARG A 98 -7.94 -15.52 -3.99
CA ARG A 98 -7.10 -16.17 -5.02
C ARG A 98 -6.31 -15.17 -5.88
N VAL A 99 -6.81 -13.94 -6.05
CA VAL A 99 -6.10 -12.85 -6.75
C VAL A 99 -4.72 -12.61 -6.15
N PHE A 100 -4.60 -12.70 -4.83
CA PHE A 100 -3.37 -12.39 -4.12
C PHE A 100 -2.27 -13.44 -4.29
N TYR A 101 -2.62 -14.71 -4.55
CA TYR A 101 -1.60 -15.70 -4.89
C TYR A 101 -0.90 -15.36 -6.22
N TYR A 102 -1.68 -14.92 -7.22
CA TYR A 102 -1.10 -14.45 -8.49
C TYR A 102 -0.33 -13.14 -8.30
N LEU A 103 -0.87 -12.22 -7.48
CA LEU A 103 -0.20 -10.97 -7.17
C LEU A 103 1.17 -11.17 -6.54
N LEU A 104 1.30 -12.12 -5.60
CA LEU A 104 2.60 -12.47 -5.00
C LEU A 104 3.61 -12.94 -6.05
N ILE A 105 3.16 -13.70 -7.05
CA ILE A 105 4.05 -14.14 -8.16
C ILE A 105 4.53 -12.92 -8.95
N PHE A 106 3.62 -12.00 -9.32
CA PHE A 106 4.00 -10.80 -10.08
C PHE A 106 4.97 -9.90 -9.31
N ILE A 107 4.72 -9.67 -8.01
CA ILE A 107 5.64 -8.91 -7.15
C ILE A 107 7.00 -9.61 -7.06
N SER A 108 7.03 -10.95 -6.96
CA SER A 108 8.28 -11.72 -6.92
C SER A 108 9.07 -11.60 -8.23
N VAL A 109 8.39 -11.62 -9.38
CA VAL A 109 9.02 -11.38 -10.69
C VAL A 109 9.62 -9.97 -10.74
N GLU A 110 8.88 -8.97 -10.22
CA GLU A 110 9.39 -7.59 -10.17
C GLU A 110 10.61 -7.46 -9.24
N VAL A 111 10.62 -8.16 -8.10
CA VAL A 111 11.81 -8.24 -7.23
C VAL A 111 12.99 -8.87 -7.96
N PHE A 112 12.76 -9.93 -8.73
CA PHE A 112 13.81 -10.55 -9.53
C PHE A 112 14.41 -9.57 -10.56
N VAL A 113 13.55 -8.83 -11.27
CA VAL A 113 14.00 -7.77 -12.19
C VAL A 113 14.81 -6.71 -11.43
N GLY A 114 14.36 -6.26 -10.26
CA GLY A 114 15.09 -5.31 -9.42
C GLY A 114 16.45 -5.85 -8.95
N VAL A 115 16.56 -7.14 -8.65
CA VAL A 115 17.84 -7.78 -8.31
C VAL A 115 18.82 -7.75 -9.50
N LEU A 116 18.31 -8.00 -10.71
CA LEU A 116 19.14 -7.89 -11.93
C LEU A 116 19.59 -6.44 -12.16
N GLU A 117 18.70 -5.45 -11.99
CA GLU A 117 19.06 -4.02 -12.07
C GLU A 117 20.15 -3.67 -11.06
N TYR A 118 20.00 -4.14 -9.81
CA TYR A 118 20.97 -3.90 -8.76
C TYR A 118 22.33 -4.56 -9.06
N ALA A 119 22.34 -5.81 -9.55
CA ALA A 119 23.55 -6.56 -9.88
C ALA A 119 24.29 -5.97 -11.10
N LEU A 120 23.55 -5.41 -12.06
CA LEU A 120 24.11 -4.78 -13.26
C LEU A 120 24.39 -3.28 -13.08
N GLU A 121 24.19 -2.77 -11.86
CA GLU A 121 24.38 -1.35 -11.52
C GLU A 121 23.54 -0.38 -12.38
N VAL A 122 22.34 -0.79 -12.75
CA VAL A 122 21.39 0.00 -13.53
C VAL A 122 20.23 0.42 -12.63
N LYS A 123 19.79 1.67 -12.70
CA LYS A 123 18.64 2.15 -11.91
C LYS A 123 17.31 1.56 -12.40
N SER A 124 17.16 1.41 -13.70
CA SER A 124 16.02 0.81 -14.35
C SER A 124 16.40 0.32 -15.74
N PHE A 125 15.88 -0.84 -16.13
CA PHE A 125 15.96 -1.30 -17.51
C PHE A 125 15.06 -0.50 -18.46
N PHE A 126 14.15 0.32 -17.92
CA PHE A 126 13.18 1.11 -18.67
C PHE A 126 13.32 2.61 -18.38
N PRO A 127 14.49 3.24 -18.59
CA PRO A 127 14.75 4.62 -18.20
C PRO A 127 13.88 5.63 -18.96
N SER A 128 13.48 5.34 -20.20
CA SER A 128 12.58 6.20 -21.00
C SER A 128 11.17 6.30 -20.44
N ILE A 129 10.77 5.38 -19.59
CA ILE A 129 9.45 5.27 -18.99
C ILE A 129 9.39 6.01 -17.66
N SER A 130 10.52 6.12 -17.00
CA SER A 130 10.68 6.74 -15.69
C SER A 130 11.24 8.17 -15.83
N GLN A 131 10.38 9.14 -16.16
CA GLN A 131 10.77 10.55 -16.25
C GLN A 131 11.42 11.09 -14.98
N SER A 132 11.12 10.50 -13.82
CA SER A 132 11.73 10.85 -12.53
C SER A 132 13.19 10.36 -12.39
N ILE A 133 13.64 9.44 -13.24
CA ILE A 133 15.01 8.89 -13.20
C ILE A 133 15.90 9.57 -14.25
N ALA A 134 15.33 10.19 -15.29
CA ALA A 134 16.08 10.76 -16.41
C ALA A 134 17.01 11.93 -16.02
N GLY A 135 16.79 12.59 -14.89
CA GLY A 135 17.66 13.66 -14.37
C GLY A 135 18.60 13.23 -13.25
N GLU A 136 18.58 11.97 -12.84
CA GLU A 136 19.35 11.49 -11.70
C GLU A 136 20.72 10.98 -12.14
N ALA A 137 21.76 11.33 -11.36
CA ALA A 137 23.14 10.92 -11.59
C ALA A 137 23.35 9.40 -11.52
N PRO A 138 24.52 8.89 -11.96
CA PRO A 138 24.81 7.47 -12.12
C PRO A 138 24.56 6.63 -10.86
N PHE A 139 24.17 5.35 -11.05
CA PHE A 139 24.05 4.37 -9.98
C PHE A 139 25.33 4.29 -9.14
N GLY A 140 25.20 4.38 -7.82
CA GLY A 140 26.33 4.25 -6.90
C GLY A 140 27.15 5.52 -6.65
N TYR A 141 26.78 6.68 -7.18
CA TYR A 141 27.48 7.93 -6.88
C TYR A 141 27.18 8.41 -5.45
N LYS A 142 28.23 8.44 -4.61
CA LYS A 142 28.08 8.71 -3.15
C LYS A 142 27.52 10.08 -2.77
N GLY A 143 27.58 11.08 -3.65
CA GLY A 143 27.03 12.42 -3.42
C GLY A 143 25.52 12.54 -3.62
N LEU A 144 24.80 11.45 -3.91
CA LEU A 144 23.42 11.51 -4.32
C LEU A 144 22.42 11.01 -3.29
N ILE A 145 21.26 11.65 -3.37
CA ILE A 145 20.07 11.37 -2.56
C ILE A 145 19.60 9.90 -2.71
N TYR A 146 19.83 9.27 -3.85
CA TYR A 146 19.31 7.94 -4.21
C TYR A 146 20.42 6.93 -4.56
N TYR A 147 21.36 6.79 -3.62
CA TYR A 147 22.43 5.82 -3.75
C TYR A 147 21.89 4.38 -3.91
N LYS A 148 22.30 3.71 -5.01
CA LYS A 148 22.01 2.29 -5.29
C LYS A 148 20.55 1.85 -5.14
N ARG A 149 19.58 2.67 -5.54
CA ARG A 149 18.16 2.29 -5.58
C ARG A 149 17.75 1.84 -6.98
N VAL A 150 16.93 0.80 -7.03
CA VAL A 150 16.37 0.27 -8.27
C VAL A 150 14.86 0.47 -8.33
N ALA A 151 14.30 0.51 -9.52
CA ALA A 151 12.88 0.75 -9.76
C ALA A 151 12.10 -0.53 -10.12
N GLY A 152 12.79 -1.61 -10.56
CA GLY A 152 12.14 -2.79 -11.10
C GLY A 152 11.29 -2.43 -12.33
N LEU A 153 10.07 -2.93 -12.40
CA LEU A 153 9.11 -2.58 -13.44
C LEU A 153 8.31 -1.30 -13.11
N SER A 154 8.51 -0.72 -11.92
CA SER A 154 7.80 0.46 -11.44
C SER A 154 8.37 1.76 -12.00
N ALA A 155 7.58 2.84 -11.96
CA ALA A 155 8.02 4.17 -12.37
C ALA A 155 9.15 4.75 -11.49
N ASN A 156 9.28 4.27 -10.25
CA ASN A 156 10.32 4.70 -9.30
C ASN A 156 10.49 3.68 -8.16
N SER A 157 11.58 3.80 -7.42
CA SER A 157 11.92 2.91 -6.30
C SER A 157 10.87 2.91 -5.17
N SER A 158 10.20 4.04 -4.92
CA SER A 158 9.13 4.09 -3.92
C SER A 158 7.90 3.29 -4.33
N SER A 159 7.53 3.35 -5.61
CA SER A 159 6.43 2.55 -6.17
C SER A 159 6.74 1.06 -6.12
N PHE A 160 7.97 0.68 -6.37
CA PHE A 160 8.42 -0.70 -6.23
C PHE A 160 8.40 -1.15 -4.76
N ALA A 161 8.95 -0.33 -3.85
CA ALA A 161 9.04 -0.65 -2.43
C ALA A 161 7.67 -0.91 -1.78
N TYR A 162 6.63 -0.13 -2.11
CA TYR A 162 5.33 -0.38 -1.51
C TYR A 162 4.64 -1.64 -2.07
N LYS A 163 4.92 -2.06 -3.31
CA LYS A 163 4.46 -3.37 -3.78
C LYS A 163 5.10 -4.51 -2.99
N VAL A 164 6.40 -4.39 -2.70
CA VAL A 164 7.10 -5.34 -1.82
C VAL A 164 6.48 -5.34 -0.41
N CYS A 165 6.16 -4.16 0.14
CA CYS A 165 5.43 -4.05 1.41
C CYS A 165 4.09 -4.81 1.35
N VAL A 166 3.29 -4.59 0.30
CA VAL A 166 2.04 -5.32 0.09
C VAL A 166 2.29 -6.82 0.04
N GLY A 167 3.34 -7.27 -0.63
CA GLY A 167 3.75 -8.69 -0.62
C GLY A 167 3.90 -9.24 0.80
N ILE A 168 4.58 -8.51 1.69
CA ILE A 168 4.76 -8.92 3.11
C ILE A 168 3.41 -8.95 3.85
N LEU A 169 2.55 -7.94 3.68
CA LEU A 169 1.21 -7.93 4.27
C LEU A 169 0.38 -9.15 3.82
N LEU A 170 0.50 -9.51 2.54
CA LEU A 170 -0.21 -10.65 1.95
C LEU A 170 0.29 -12.00 2.45
N LEU A 171 1.60 -12.16 2.76
CA LEU A 171 2.10 -13.41 3.37
C LEU A 171 1.40 -13.72 4.69
N HIS A 172 1.20 -12.69 5.51
CA HIS A 172 0.45 -12.84 6.76
C HIS A 172 -1.04 -13.09 6.50
N TYR A 173 -1.65 -12.33 5.57
CA TYR A 173 -3.06 -12.47 5.25
C TYR A 173 -3.42 -13.87 4.74
N LEU A 174 -2.60 -14.40 3.84
CA LEU A 174 -2.72 -15.73 3.26
C LEU A 174 -2.19 -16.85 4.18
N LYS A 175 -1.71 -16.49 5.38
CA LYS A 175 -1.24 -17.44 6.42
C LYS A 175 -0.19 -18.41 5.88
N PHE A 176 0.74 -17.94 5.05
CA PHE A 176 1.85 -18.76 4.60
C PHE A 176 2.64 -19.31 5.78
N LYS A 177 3.10 -20.57 5.66
CA LYS A 177 3.88 -21.27 6.70
C LYS A 177 5.05 -22.05 6.08
N GLY A 178 6.00 -22.44 6.94
CA GLY A 178 7.11 -23.31 6.57
C GLY A 178 7.92 -22.78 5.37
N ARG A 179 8.33 -23.69 4.47
CA ARG A 179 9.20 -23.37 3.34
C ARG A 179 8.67 -22.26 2.43
N LYS A 180 7.36 -22.22 2.18
CA LYS A 180 6.75 -21.16 1.32
C LYS A 180 6.89 -19.78 1.95
N LEU A 181 6.60 -19.65 3.25
CA LEU A 181 6.82 -18.41 3.99
C LEU A 181 8.27 -17.97 3.91
N PHE A 182 9.20 -18.88 4.17
CA PHE A 182 10.63 -18.59 4.13
C PHE A 182 11.07 -18.05 2.75
N ILE A 183 10.69 -18.72 1.66
CA ILE A 183 11.06 -18.31 0.29
C ILE A 183 10.54 -16.90 -0.01
N TYR A 184 9.23 -16.66 0.16
CA TYR A 184 8.65 -15.35 -0.18
C TYR A 184 9.14 -14.24 0.76
N ALA A 185 9.30 -14.53 2.06
CA ALA A 185 9.84 -13.57 3.02
C ALA A 185 11.28 -13.16 2.65
N THR A 186 12.12 -14.11 2.22
CA THR A 186 13.47 -13.83 1.73
C THR A 186 13.42 -12.95 0.48
N ILE A 187 12.59 -13.30 -0.53
CA ILE A 187 12.44 -12.52 -1.75
C ILE A 187 12.05 -11.08 -1.42
N PHE A 188 11.02 -10.88 -0.58
CA PHE A 188 10.54 -9.52 -0.26
C PHE A 188 11.49 -8.75 0.65
N THR A 189 12.24 -9.42 1.51
CA THR A 189 13.30 -8.79 2.31
C THR A 189 14.41 -8.26 1.39
N VAL A 190 14.85 -9.05 0.42
CA VAL A 190 15.79 -8.58 -0.62
C VAL A 190 15.20 -7.39 -1.37
N GLY A 191 13.92 -7.46 -1.77
CA GLY A 191 13.21 -6.35 -2.42
C GLY A 191 13.23 -5.05 -1.58
N LEU A 192 13.04 -5.13 -0.27
CA LEU A 192 13.15 -3.96 0.64
C LEU A 192 14.55 -3.37 0.64
N PHE A 193 15.58 -4.21 0.65
CA PHE A 193 16.98 -3.74 0.64
C PHE A 193 17.34 -3.03 -0.64
N ILE A 194 17.04 -3.58 -1.80
CA ILE A 194 17.40 -2.98 -3.10
C ILE A 194 16.62 -1.70 -3.42
N THR A 195 15.42 -1.51 -2.83
CA THR A 195 14.65 -0.26 -2.96
C THR A 195 15.06 0.79 -1.96
N PHE A 196 15.57 0.39 -0.80
CA PHE A 196 16.02 1.23 0.31
C PHE A 196 15.08 2.42 0.63
N THR A 197 13.78 2.14 0.73
CA THR A 197 12.77 3.17 1.01
C THR A 197 12.40 3.15 2.48
N ARG A 198 12.91 4.14 3.26
CA ARG A 198 12.77 4.21 4.73
C ARG A 198 11.32 4.15 5.21
N SER A 199 10.43 4.88 4.57
CA SER A 199 9.01 4.91 4.95
C SER A 199 8.36 3.54 4.79
N VAL A 200 8.76 2.75 3.79
CA VAL A 200 8.28 1.37 3.61
C VAL A 200 8.85 0.45 4.68
N ILE A 201 10.14 0.56 4.98
CA ILE A 201 10.77 -0.23 6.06
C ILE A 201 10.06 0.04 7.38
N LEU A 202 9.82 1.31 7.72
CA LEU A 202 9.06 1.69 8.93
C LEU A 202 7.64 1.08 8.93
N THR A 203 6.97 1.10 7.78
CA THR A 203 5.63 0.54 7.61
C THR A 203 5.62 -0.98 7.87
N VAL A 204 6.60 -1.70 7.34
CA VAL A 204 6.75 -3.14 7.55
C VAL A 204 7.06 -3.45 9.03
N LEU A 205 7.97 -2.69 9.65
CA LEU A 205 8.28 -2.86 11.07
C LEU A 205 7.06 -2.61 11.95
N LEU A 206 6.30 -1.57 11.68
CA LEU A 206 5.05 -1.28 12.39
C LEU A 206 4.03 -2.41 12.20
N PHE A 207 3.87 -2.91 10.98
CA PHE A 207 3.00 -4.04 10.71
C PHE A 207 3.41 -5.28 11.51
N LEU A 208 4.68 -5.64 11.47
CA LEU A 208 5.21 -6.80 12.21
C LEU A 208 5.02 -6.62 13.73
N PHE A 209 5.21 -5.41 14.24
CA PHE A 209 4.94 -5.09 15.65
C PHE A 209 3.46 -5.29 15.98
N LEU A 210 2.54 -4.70 15.20
CA LEU A 210 1.10 -4.78 15.47
C LEU A 210 0.56 -6.22 15.43
N VAL A 211 1.04 -7.02 14.48
CA VAL A 211 0.65 -8.43 14.35
C VAL A 211 1.14 -9.26 15.54
N ASN A 212 2.30 -8.94 16.09
CA ASN A 212 2.93 -9.69 17.18
C ASN A 212 2.66 -9.09 18.57
N ILE A 213 1.80 -8.08 18.71
CA ILE A 213 1.45 -7.50 20.02
C ILE A 213 1.07 -8.57 21.07
N PRO A 214 0.21 -9.58 20.77
CA PRO A 214 -0.14 -10.58 21.75
C PRO A 214 1.08 -11.39 22.24
N GLN A 215 1.96 -11.76 21.31
CA GLN A 215 3.19 -12.50 21.61
C GLN A 215 4.18 -11.64 22.41
N VAL A 216 4.35 -10.37 22.02
CA VAL A 216 5.19 -9.40 22.73
C VAL A 216 4.68 -9.19 24.16
N LYS A 217 3.36 -9.04 24.33
CA LYS A 217 2.73 -8.90 25.66
C LYS A 217 2.95 -10.14 26.52
N SER A 218 2.74 -11.35 25.96
CA SER A 218 3.01 -12.61 26.66
C SER A 218 4.47 -12.69 27.07
N PHE A 219 5.39 -12.45 26.13
CA PHE A 219 6.82 -12.47 26.37
C PHE A 219 7.24 -11.47 27.47
N LEU A 220 6.71 -10.22 27.44
CA LEU A 220 6.99 -9.23 28.47
C LEU A 220 6.45 -9.66 29.85
N ASN A 221 5.25 -10.23 29.91
CA ASN A 221 4.68 -10.74 31.14
C ASN A 221 5.54 -11.89 31.72
N ASP A 222 5.99 -12.79 30.85
CA ASP A 222 6.87 -13.89 31.24
C ASP A 222 8.24 -13.38 31.72
N LEU A 223 8.78 -12.38 31.03
CA LEU A 223 10.04 -11.71 31.35
C LEU A 223 9.98 -10.95 32.67
N LEU A 224 8.87 -10.29 32.98
CA LEU A 224 8.65 -9.55 34.23
C LEU A 224 8.29 -10.45 35.40
N SER A 225 7.98 -11.74 35.15
CA SER A 225 7.72 -12.71 36.20
C SER A 225 9.02 -12.98 36.98
N LYS A 226 8.90 -13.10 38.32
CA LYS A 226 10.06 -13.23 39.23
C LYS A 226 11.03 -14.39 38.92
N ARG A 227 10.62 -15.38 38.10
CA ARG A 227 11.41 -16.56 37.71
C ARG A 227 12.52 -16.27 36.72
N PHE A 228 12.49 -15.12 35.99
CA PHE A 228 13.39 -14.87 34.86
C PHE A 228 14.28 -13.62 34.99
N LYS A 229 14.56 -13.13 36.22
CA LYS A 229 15.41 -11.95 36.42
C LYS A 229 16.78 -12.03 35.75
N VAL A 230 17.42 -13.19 35.75
CA VAL A 230 18.74 -13.39 35.12
C VAL A 230 18.60 -13.36 33.59
N LEU A 231 17.54 -13.99 33.03
CA LEU A 231 17.27 -13.99 31.60
C LEU A 231 16.93 -12.56 31.08
N TYR A 232 16.26 -11.76 31.92
CA TYR A 232 15.97 -10.35 31.62
C TYR A 232 17.26 -9.54 31.46
N ILE A 233 18.21 -9.70 32.41
CA ILE A 233 19.52 -9.01 32.36
C ILE A 233 20.28 -9.45 31.11
N LEU A 234 20.35 -10.77 30.83
CA LEU A 234 21.03 -11.32 29.66
C LEU A 234 20.37 -10.85 28.34
N PHE A 235 19.03 -10.79 28.29
CA PHE A 235 18.29 -10.28 27.12
C PHE A 235 18.52 -8.79 26.90
N THR A 236 18.50 -7.98 27.98
CA THR A 236 18.77 -6.53 27.91
C THR A 236 20.21 -6.27 27.47
N LEU A 237 21.17 -7.04 28.02
CA LEU A 237 22.57 -7.00 27.57
C LEU A 237 22.70 -7.43 26.10
N GLY A 238 22.02 -8.47 25.66
CA GLY A 238 21.97 -8.92 24.27
C GLY A 238 21.41 -7.85 23.34
N LEU A 239 20.33 -7.16 23.75
CA LEU A 239 19.76 -6.03 22.98
C LEU A 239 20.72 -4.83 22.92
N LEU A 240 21.45 -4.53 24.01
CA LEU A 240 22.46 -3.46 24.03
C LEU A 240 23.63 -3.80 23.11
N VAL A 241 24.11 -5.05 23.14
CA VAL A 241 25.19 -5.53 22.25
C VAL A 241 24.72 -5.52 20.80
N LEU A 242 23.51 -6.02 20.52
CA LEU A 242 22.91 -5.96 19.19
C LEU A 242 22.72 -4.52 18.71
N GLY A 243 22.23 -3.64 19.58
CA GLY A 243 22.12 -2.20 19.34
C GLY A 243 23.46 -1.56 19.03
N TYR A 244 24.52 -1.93 19.76
CA TYR A 244 25.88 -1.46 19.50
C TYR A 244 26.44 -1.98 18.17
N ILE A 245 26.25 -3.26 17.84
CA ILE A 245 26.65 -3.86 16.55
C ILE A 245 25.89 -3.18 15.39
N ILE A 246 24.59 -3.00 15.53
CA ILE A 246 23.78 -2.27 14.58
C ILE A 246 24.27 -0.82 14.46
N PHE A 247 24.60 -0.17 15.56
CA PHE A 247 25.08 1.21 15.58
C PHE A 247 26.48 1.35 14.98
N SER A 248 27.41 0.42 15.25
CA SER A 248 28.78 0.45 14.71
C SER A 248 28.85 0.07 13.22
N SER A 249 27.98 -0.87 12.78
CA SER A 249 27.79 -1.18 11.36
C SER A 249 26.97 -0.08 10.64
N TRP A 250 26.44 0.85 11.42
CA TRP A 250 25.49 1.86 10.96
C TRP A 250 26.14 3.11 10.41
N ALA A 251 27.47 3.26 10.46
CA ALA A 251 28.11 4.45 9.90
C ALA A 251 27.81 4.61 8.40
N ASP A 252 27.83 3.52 7.62
CA ASP A 252 27.45 3.53 6.20
C ASP A 252 25.93 3.62 6.03
N LEU A 253 25.17 2.93 6.86
CA LEU A 253 23.71 3.01 6.87
C LEU A 253 23.23 4.37 7.35
N TYR A 254 23.88 4.95 8.37
CA TYR A 254 23.62 6.28 8.92
C TYR A 254 23.99 7.36 7.92
N TYR A 255 25.11 7.22 7.20
CA TYR A 255 25.46 8.11 6.09
C TYR A 255 24.42 8.03 4.97
N GLN A 256 23.96 6.83 4.61
CA GLN A 256 22.87 6.64 3.66
C GLN A 256 21.52 7.14 4.20
N MET A 257 21.27 7.03 5.51
CA MET A 257 20.05 7.51 6.15
C MET A 257 20.04 9.04 6.31
N ASN A 258 21.16 9.67 6.59
CA ASN A 258 21.26 11.11 6.83
C ASN A 258 21.68 11.91 5.59
N ARG A 259 21.97 11.24 4.48
CA ARG A 259 22.27 11.88 3.19
C ARG A 259 23.38 12.92 3.25
N GLY A 260 24.48 12.63 3.96
CA GLY A 260 25.58 13.57 4.12
C GLY A 260 25.12 14.86 4.79
N MET A 261 25.18 14.94 6.11
CA MET A 261 24.59 16.00 6.94
C MET A 261 24.98 17.45 6.59
N GLU A 262 25.92 17.67 5.71
CA GLU A 262 26.41 19.03 5.41
C GLU A 262 25.47 19.86 4.52
N ASN A 263 24.51 19.20 3.81
CA ASN A 263 23.46 19.86 3.03
C ASN A 263 22.19 19.02 2.99
N ALA A 264 21.79 18.45 4.11
CA ALA A 264 20.58 17.65 4.22
C ALA A 264 19.35 18.55 4.17
N ASP A 265 19.16 19.20 3.06
CA ASP A 265 17.83 19.57 2.64
C ASP A 265 17.02 18.26 2.59
N LEU A 266 15.99 18.17 3.43
CA LEU A 266 15.05 17.05 3.51
C LEU A 266 14.24 16.93 2.20
N SER A 267 14.87 17.10 1.04
CA SER A 267 14.25 17.25 -0.28
C SER A 267 13.17 18.34 -0.29
N GLN A 268 13.43 19.47 0.40
CA GLN A 268 12.50 20.60 0.57
C GLN A 268 11.12 20.20 1.12
N ARG A 269 11.00 19.05 1.79
CA ARG A 269 9.71 18.54 2.29
C ARG A 269 9.07 19.45 3.31
N ASP A 270 9.84 20.08 4.18
CA ASP A 270 9.40 21.07 5.15
C ASP A 270 8.82 22.30 4.45
N VAL A 271 9.51 22.83 3.43
CA VAL A 271 9.03 23.96 2.60
C VAL A 271 7.77 23.54 1.85
N VAL A 272 7.76 22.36 1.24
CA VAL A 272 6.58 21.81 0.55
C VAL A 272 5.39 21.71 1.51
N LEU A 273 5.59 21.09 2.68
CA LEU A 273 4.54 20.94 3.69
C LEU A 273 4.02 22.32 4.16
N GLY A 274 4.91 23.28 4.43
CA GLY A 274 4.54 24.66 4.82
C GLY A 274 3.63 25.32 3.76
N LYS A 275 3.99 25.22 2.47
CA LYS A 275 3.16 25.73 1.36
C LYS A 275 1.81 25.02 1.26
N TYR A 276 1.74 23.69 1.51
CA TYR A 276 0.48 22.98 1.54
C TYR A 276 -0.42 23.44 2.69
N TYR A 277 0.12 23.61 3.90
CA TYR A 277 -0.64 24.15 5.02
C TYR A 277 -1.17 25.56 4.73
N GLN A 278 -0.33 26.43 4.19
CA GLN A 278 -0.76 27.76 3.78
C GLN A 278 -1.88 27.69 2.74
N PHE A 279 -1.71 26.88 1.69
CA PHE A 279 -2.71 26.71 0.65
C PHE A 279 -4.05 26.20 1.18
N ILE A 280 -4.03 25.18 2.08
CA ILE A 280 -5.24 24.63 2.72
C ILE A 280 -5.92 25.68 3.58
N ARG A 281 -5.17 26.49 4.32
CA ARG A 281 -5.72 27.58 5.11
C ARG A 281 -6.39 28.64 4.26
N ASP A 282 -5.79 28.96 3.12
CA ASP A 282 -6.30 29.99 2.21
C ASP A 282 -7.46 29.47 1.32
N ASN A 283 -7.57 28.14 1.14
CA ASN A 283 -8.60 27.49 0.32
C ASN A 283 -9.25 26.30 1.07
N PRO A 284 -9.86 26.49 2.25
CA PRO A 284 -10.26 25.40 3.14
C PRO A 284 -11.46 24.60 2.59
N ILE A 285 -12.35 25.22 1.82
CA ILE A 285 -13.62 24.61 1.39
C ILE A 285 -13.42 23.83 0.08
N PHE A 286 -12.87 24.47 -0.93
CA PHE A 286 -12.81 23.92 -2.29
C PHE A 286 -11.45 23.31 -2.63
N GLY A 287 -10.39 23.66 -1.90
CA GLY A 287 -9.04 23.26 -2.26
C GLY A 287 -8.66 23.73 -3.67
N ASN A 288 -7.93 22.91 -4.41
CA ASN A 288 -7.53 23.19 -5.79
C ASN A 288 -8.57 22.70 -6.84
N GLY A 289 -9.54 21.87 -6.45
CA GLY A 289 -10.49 21.26 -7.38
C GLY A 289 -9.86 20.30 -8.40
N SER A 290 -8.66 19.77 -8.13
CA SER A 290 -7.96 18.84 -9.01
C SER A 290 -7.57 17.58 -8.25
N TYR A 291 -7.23 16.51 -8.97
CA TYR A 291 -6.83 15.26 -8.31
C TYR A 291 -5.41 15.32 -7.70
N LYS A 292 -4.57 16.23 -8.14
CA LYS A 292 -3.21 16.42 -7.63
C LYS A 292 -2.79 17.88 -7.71
N LEU A 293 -2.41 18.45 -6.59
CA LEU A 293 -1.84 19.79 -6.51
C LEU A 293 -0.31 19.70 -6.62
N TRP A 294 0.27 20.55 -7.44
CA TRP A 294 1.71 20.73 -7.57
C TRP A 294 2.10 22.11 -7.09
N MET A 295 3.08 22.18 -6.18
CA MET A 295 3.64 23.43 -5.68
C MET A 295 4.92 23.76 -6.43
N ASN A 296 5.01 24.98 -6.97
CA ASN A 296 6.24 25.49 -7.53
C ASN A 296 7.14 26.02 -6.40
N ILE A 297 8.35 25.47 -6.31
CA ILE A 297 9.38 25.89 -5.36
C ILE A 297 10.65 26.07 -6.17
N ASN A 298 11.12 27.31 -6.28
CA ASN A 298 12.35 27.66 -7.00
C ASN A 298 12.37 27.19 -8.48
N GLY A 299 11.21 27.15 -9.13
CA GLY A 299 11.06 26.69 -10.53
C GLY A 299 10.78 25.20 -10.70
N GLU A 300 10.90 24.41 -9.65
CA GLU A 300 10.59 22.98 -9.65
C GLU A 300 9.20 22.67 -9.09
N LEU A 301 8.53 21.66 -9.65
CA LEU A 301 7.19 21.24 -9.24
C LEU A 301 7.26 20.07 -8.25
N PHE A 302 6.78 20.32 -7.03
CA PHE A 302 6.71 19.34 -5.95
C PHE A 302 5.27 18.97 -5.61
N HIS A 303 5.03 17.72 -5.27
CA HIS A 303 3.76 17.27 -4.70
C HIS A 303 3.88 16.98 -3.20
N GLY A 304 2.76 16.99 -2.50
CA GLY A 304 2.71 16.97 -1.03
C GLY A 304 3.03 15.64 -0.37
N HIS A 305 3.86 14.78 -0.90
CA HIS A 305 4.33 13.51 -0.27
C HIS A 305 3.54 13.03 0.98
N ASN A 306 2.25 13.35 1.05
CA ASN A 306 1.34 13.05 2.15
C ASN A 306 -0.08 12.97 1.58
N SER A 307 -0.70 11.79 1.68
CA SER A 307 -2.04 11.54 1.11
C SER A 307 -3.12 12.43 1.71
N PHE A 308 -3.07 12.68 3.00
CA PHE A 308 -4.08 13.47 3.70
C PHE A 308 -3.99 14.96 3.31
N LEU A 309 -2.79 15.53 3.38
CA LEU A 309 -2.57 16.92 2.96
C LEU A 309 -2.90 17.13 1.50
N GLN A 310 -2.52 16.19 0.64
CA GLN A 310 -2.87 16.24 -0.77
C GLN A 310 -4.40 16.21 -0.95
N THR A 311 -5.12 15.37 -0.21
CA THR A 311 -6.58 15.28 -0.28
C THR A 311 -7.24 16.58 0.20
N PHE A 312 -6.79 17.14 1.33
CA PHE A 312 -7.29 18.42 1.82
C PHE A 312 -7.00 19.57 0.85
N ALA A 313 -5.79 19.61 0.29
CA ALA A 313 -5.40 20.65 -0.65
C ALA A 313 -6.14 20.54 -2.01
N THR A 314 -6.49 19.32 -2.44
CA THR A 314 -7.19 19.15 -3.72
C THR A 314 -8.70 19.28 -3.60
N ASN A 315 -9.30 18.77 -2.53
CA ASN A 315 -10.75 18.64 -2.41
C ASN A 315 -11.36 19.52 -1.30
N GLY A 316 -10.53 20.18 -0.49
CA GLY A 316 -10.95 20.89 0.71
C GLY A 316 -11.07 20.00 1.94
N ILE A 317 -11.14 20.62 3.11
CA ILE A 317 -11.11 19.93 4.41
C ILE A 317 -12.36 19.06 4.59
N PHE A 318 -13.53 19.53 4.17
CA PHE A 318 -14.79 18.83 4.37
C PHE A 318 -14.81 17.46 3.69
N ILE A 319 -14.43 17.40 2.42
CA ILE A 319 -14.36 16.14 1.66
C ILE A 319 -13.29 15.23 2.26
N GLY A 320 -12.13 15.80 2.62
CA GLY A 320 -11.08 15.03 3.29
C GLY A 320 -11.51 14.41 4.62
N LEU A 321 -12.32 15.11 5.42
CA LEU A 321 -12.88 14.55 6.65
C LEU A 321 -13.86 13.41 6.40
N ILE A 322 -14.65 13.46 5.32
CA ILE A 322 -15.54 12.34 4.94
C ILE A 322 -14.71 11.11 4.55
N PHE A 323 -13.58 11.27 3.85
CA PHE A 323 -12.65 10.18 3.60
C PHE A 323 -12.14 9.56 4.90
N ILE A 324 -11.70 10.40 5.84
CA ILE A 324 -11.22 9.93 7.16
C ILE A 324 -12.35 9.19 7.88
N TYR A 325 -13.59 9.71 7.88
CA TYR A 325 -14.74 9.05 8.45
C TYR A 325 -14.99 7.66 7.83
N LEU A 326 -14.93 7.54 6.48
CA LEU A 326 -15.06 6.25 5.79
C LEU A 326 -14.02 5.24 6.30
N VAL A 327 -12.79 5.69 6.49
CA VAL A 327 -11.69 4.84 6.97
C VAL A 327 -11.94 4.42 8.42
N LEU A 328 -12.14 5.39 9.33
CA LEU A 328 -12.30 5.13 10.76
C LEU A 328 -13.50 4.23 11.06
N ARG A 329 -14.62 4.43 10.34
CA ARG A 329 -15.83 3.60 10.47
C ARG A 329 -15.56 2.12 10.16
N ASN A 330 -14.64 1.82 9.26
CA ASN A 330 -14.39 0.46 8.79
C ASN A 330 -13.19 -0.20 9.48
N ILE A 331 -12.41 0.52 10.31
CA ILE A 331 -11.35 -0.09 11.10
C ILE A 331 -11.98 -0.99 12.17
N ASN A 332 -11.50 -2.22 12.25
CA ASN A 332 -11.95 -3.21 13.21
C ASN A 332 -10.79 -4.13 13.65
N LYS A 333 -11.05 -5.02 14.63
CA LYS A 333 -10.04 -5.93 15.20
C LYS A 333 -9.42 -6.92 14.21
N HIS A 334 -9.97 -7.05 13.02
CA HIS A 334 -9.50 -8.00 12.00
C HIS A 334 -8.70 -7.34 10.89
N ASN A 335 -8.69 -6.00 10.82
CA ASN A 335 -8.02 -5.27 9.74
C ASN A 335 -7.08 -4.16 10.21
N TYR A 336 -7.13 -3.73 11.48
CA TYR A 336 -6.35 -2.58 11.96
C TYR A 336 -4.83 -2.74 11.73
N TYR A 337 -4.29 -3.94 11.84
CA TYR A 337 -2.87 -4.20 11.63
C TYR A 337 -2.44 -4.15 10.16
N TYR A 338 -3.36 -4.17 9.21
CA TYR A 338 -3.07 -3.85 7.80
C TYR A 338 -3.28 -2.35 7.52
N ILE A 339 -4.36 -1.78 8.05
CA ILE A 339 -4.79 -0.42 7.75
C ILE A 339 -3.87 0.62 8.40
N ILE A 340 -3.54 0.47 9.70
CA ILE A 340 -2.71 1.45 10.40
C ILE A 340 -1.33 1.64 9.73
N PRO A 341 -0.57 0.58 9.37
CA PRO A 341 0.69 0.75 8.65
C PRO A 341 0.53 1.49 7.32
N ILE A 342 -0.52 1.20 6.52
CA ILE A 342 -0.78 1.91 5.27
C ILE A 342 -1.11 3.39 5.52
N LEU A 343 -1.88 3.70 6.56
CA LEU A 343 -2.19 5.10 6.94
C LEU A 343 -0.92 5.85 7.39
N ILE A 344 -0.06 5.23 8.19
CA ILE A 344 1.22 5.82 8.60
C ILE A 344 2.12 6.04 7.38
N PHE A 345 2.20 5.05 6.48
CA PHE A 345 2.93 5.22 5.22
C PHE A 345 2.40 6.39 4.38
N SER A 346 1.09 6.58 4.37
CA SER A 346 0.40 7.66 3.66
C SER A 346 0.68 9.06 4.22
N LEU A 347 1.22 9.17 5.44
CA LEU A 347 1.73 10.44 5.98
C LEU A 347 3.08 10.85 5.35
N PHE A 348 3.83 9.89 4.81
CA PHE A 348 5.15 10.11 4.22
C PHE A 348 5.15 10.00 2.70
N GLN A 349 4.07 9.50 2.11
CA GLN A 349 3.93 9.30 0.66
C GLN A 349 2.48 9.54 0.23
N TYR A 350 2.32 10.03 -1.01
CA TYR A 350 0.99 10.12 -1.62
C TYR A 350 0.68 8.79 -2.32
N VAL A 351 -0.03 7.89 -1.65
CA VAL A 351 -0.27 6.50 -2.10
C VAL A 351 -1.72 6.06 -2.06
N ILE A 352 -2.57 6.71 -1.25
CA ILE A 352 -4.01 6.46 -1.18
C ILE A 352 -4.79 7.74 -1.45
N PHE A 353 -6.09 7.60 -1.73
CA PHE A 353 -7.01 8.68 -2.09
C PHE A 353 -6.75 9.30 -3.47
N TRP A 354 -6.13 8.52 -4.37
CA TRP A 354 -5.99 8.89 -5.77
C TRP A 354 -7.27 8.62 -6.59
N GLY A 355 -8.26 7.95 -5.98
CA GLY A 355 -9.42 7.39 -6.65
C GLY A 355 -9.15 5.97 -7.14
N VAL A 356 -8.12 5.73 -7.93
CA VAL A 356 -7.58 4.40 -8.21
C VAL A 356 -6.06 4.44 -8.36
N SER A 357 -5.43 3.59 -7.59
CA SER A 357 -4.04 3.21 -7.73
C SER A 357 -3.91 1.75 -7.27
N PHE A 358 -2.77 1.14 -7.52
CA PHE A 358 -2.48 -0.18 -6.94
C PHE A 358 -2.72 -0.19 -5.42
N MET A 359 -2.28 0.86 -4.72
CA MET A 359 -2.40 0.95 -3.28
C MET A 359 -3.84 1.25 -2.83
N ASP A 360 -4.60 2.07 -3.56
CA ASP A 360 -6.02 2.29 -3.25
C ASP A 360 -6.81 0.99 -3.30
N LEU A 361 -6.59 0.16 -4.33
CA LEU A 361 -7.26 -1.14 -4.47
C LEU A 361 -6.94 -2.06 -3.29
N ILE A 362 -5.67 -2.20 -2.92
CA ILE A 362 -5.21 -3.00 -1.78
C ILE A 362 -5.74 -2.42 -0.46
N PHE A 363 -5.68 -1.10 -0.30
CA PHE A 363 -6.19 -0.42 0.89
C PHE A 363 -7.70 -0.68 1.09
N PHE A 364 -8.52 -0.51 0.06
CA PHE A 364 -9.95 -0.78 0.13
C PHE A 364 -10.24 -2.27 0.37
N TYR A 365 -9.42 -3.17 -0.18
CA TYR A 365 -9.56 -4.59 0.15
C TYR A 365 -9.39 -4.84 1.64
N PHE A 366 -8.30 -4.38 2.23
CA PHE A 366 -8.06 -4.56 3.65
C PHE A 366 -9.06 -3.78 4.53
N LEU A 367 -9.51 -2.61 4.09
CA LEU A 367 -10.51 -1.81 4.80
C LEU A 367 -11.82 -2.58 5.02
N PHE A 368 -12.22 -3.40 4.05
CA PHE A 368 -13.45 -4.19 4.13
C PHE A 368 -13.26 -5.63 4.62
N VAL A 369 -12.09 -5.96 5.18
CA VAL A 369 -11.88 -7.25 5.83
C VAL A 369 -12.66 -7.33 7.13
N THR A 370 -13.59 -8.30 7.20
CA THR A 370 -14.41 -8.62 8.37
C THR A 370 -14.18 -10.06 8.79
N LYS A 371 -14.67 -10.45 9.96
CA LYS A 371 -14.63 -11.84 10.42
C LYS A 371 -15.28 -12.80 9.41
N GLU A 372 -16.44 -12.39 8.86
CA GLU A 372 -17.17 -13.20 7.88
C GLU A 372 -16.35 -13.41 6.60
N ARG A 373 -15.70 -12.34 6.12
CA ARG A 373 -14.83 -12.42 4.96
C ARG A 373 -13.64 -13.35 5.19
N LEU A 374 -12.97 -13.24 6.34
CA LEU A 374 -11.87 -14.14 6.69
C LEU A 374 -12.31 -15.61 6.74
N LEU A 375 -13.53 -15.89 7.22
CA LEU A 375 -14.08 -17.26 7.21
C LEU A 375 -14.37 -17.74 5.78
N LYS A 376 -14.92 -16.87 4.93
CA LYS A 376 -15.17 -17.17 3.52
C LYS A 376 -13.86 -17.42 2.77
N ASP A 377 -12.87 -16.58 2.96
CA ASP A 377 -11.56 -16.71 2.32
C ASP A 377 -10.85 -18.01 2.73
N LYS A 378 -10.93 -18.36 4.02
CA LYS A 378 -10.41 -19.63 4.53
C LYS A 378 -11.11 -20.82 3.91
N LEU A 379 -12.43 -20.77 3.73
CA LEU A 379 -13.18 -21.86 3.11
C LEU A 379 -12.80 -22.04 1.63
N ILE A 380 -12.59 -20.94 0.90
CA ILE A 380 -12.12 -20.97 -0.48
C ILE A 380 -10.74 -21.66 -0.54
N GLU A 381 -9.86 -21.36 0.39
CA GLU A 381 -8.52 -21.96 0.50
C GLU A 381 -8.61 -23.46 0.81
N ASP A 382 -9.39 -23.86 1.84
CA ASP A 382 -9.61 -25.24 2.24
C ASP A 382 -10.19 -26.07 1.07
N ASN A 383 -11.17 -25.52 0.33
CA ASN A 383 -11.78 -26.19 -0.82
C ASN A 383 -10.81 -26.34 -1.99
N THR A 384 -9.93 -25.37 -2.22
CA THR A 384 -8.89 -25.45 -3.25
C THR A 384 -7.89 -26.57 -2.92
N ILE A 385 -7.53 -26.72 -1.66
CA ILE A 385 -6.64 -27.81 -1.20
C ILE A 385 -7.30 -29.17 -1.39
N LYS A 386 -8.60 -29.31 -1.04
CA LYS A 386 -9.36 -30.54 -1.21
C LYS A 386 -9.59 -30.91 -2.68
N GLU A 387 -9.91 -29.96 -3.52
CA GLU A 387 -10.07 -30.15 -4.97
C GLU A 387 -8.77 -30.69 -5.61
N ASN A 388 -7.63 -30.18 -5.16
CA ASN A 388 -6.32 -30.71 -5.57
C ASN A 388 -6.02 -32.11 -5.03
N ALA A 389 -6.66 -32.52 -3.92
CA ALA A 389 -6.53 -33.84 -3.31
C ALA A 389 -7.63 -34.83 -3.74
N GLY A 390 -8.54 -34.43 -4.63
CA GLY A 390 -9.68 -35.26 -5.05
C GLY A 390 -10.75 -35.47 -3.95
N ALA A 391 -10.75 -34.68 -2.89
CA ALA A 391 -11.67 -34.83 -1.76
C ALA A 391 -12.94 -33.96 -1.94
N PRO A 392 -14.09 -34.32 -1.32
CA PRO A 392 -15.34 -33.59 -1.45
C PRO A 392 -15.23 -32.16 -0.89
N LYS A 393 -15.92 -31.21 -1.56
CA LYS A 393 -15.96 -29.80 -1.17
C LYS A 393 -16.82 -29.59 0.07
N HIS A 394 -16.41 -28.62 0.91
CA HIS A 394 -17.27 -28.12 1.98
C HIS A 394 -18.15 -26.96 1.49
N GLU A 395 -19.42 -26.97 1.87
CA GLU A 395 -20.33 -25.87 1.60
C GLU A 395 -20.61 -25.05 2.86
N LEU A 396 -20.80 -23.75 2.70
CA LEU A 396 -21.28 -22.85 3.75
C LEU A 396 -22.78 -22.66 3.58
N HIS A 397 -23.53 -23.13 4.57
CA HIS A 397 -24.94 -22.81 4.66
C HIS A 397 -25.19 -21.62 5.60
N LYS A 398 -26.06 -20.70 5.19
CA LYS A 398 -26.61 -19.68 6.09
C LYS A 398 -27.66 -20.36 6.97
N SER A 399 -27.45 -20.32 8.29
CA SER A 399 -28.50 -20.67 9.23
C SER A 399 -29.65 -19.65 9.15
N ASN A 400 -30.84 -20.04 9.59
CA ASN A 400 -32.01 -19.14 9.68
C ASN A 400 -31.72 -17.83 10.47
N ASN A 401 -30.72 -17.82 11.32
CA ASN A 401 -30.27 -16.64 12.09
C ASN A 401 -29.16 -15.84 11.38
N GLY A 402 -28.93 -16.04 10.08
CA GLY A 402 -27.93 -15.30 9.30
C GLY A 402 -26.48 -15.67 9.59
N LYS A 403 -26.19 -16.63 10.47
CA LYS A 403 -24.83 -17.10 10.77
C LYS A 403 -24.38 -18.14 9.72
N LEU A 404 -23.14 -17.98 9.25
CA LEU A 404 -22.48 -18.97 8.39
C LEU A 404 -22.07 -20.19 9.24
N ILE A 405 -22.59 -21.36 8.92
CA ILE A 405 -22.28 -22.64 9.58
C ILE A 405 -21.56 -23.53 8.56
N ARG A 406 -20.46 -24.14 9.02
CA ARG A 406 -19.74 -25.16 8.27
C ARG A 406 -20.48 -26.48 8.46
N LEU A 407 -20.92 -27.11 7.37
CA LEU A 407 -21.36 -28.50 7.41
C LEU A 407 -20.17 -29.41 7.13
N ASN A 408 -20.01 -30.42 7.96
CA ASN A 408 -18.96 -31.43 7.82
C ASN A 408 -19.26 -32.42 6.69
#